data_60304b562fd6bba085fb8b8d57a301e9
#
_entry.id   60304b562fd6bba085fb8b8d57a301e9
#
_cell.length_a   1.000
_cell.length_b   1.000
_cell.length_c   1.000
_cell.angle_alpha   90.00
_cell.angle_beta   90.00
_cell.angle_gamma   90.00
#
_symmetry.space_group_name_H-M   'P 1'
#
loop_
_entity.id
_entity.type
_entity.pdbx_description
1 polymer ?
#
loop_
_entity_poly.entity_id
_entity_poly.type
_entity_poly.pdbx_seq_one_letter_code
_entity_poly.pdbx_strand_id
1 'polypeptide(L)'
;MRVPFLVLVYAASILAVLLFGTFGTYYFSHNNGFNTKTSLLSSLYFTVVTLSTVGYGDIVPVSSAAKVFVIILIIVGLSIFLTAVTLLSSEIMNSRIKKLSGEISYLESKLSKADVILIGTDFTNIALAEILKKEGKKYLLITSDKSKADKLNKQGLKTFVADETSKSDLSKFNFKNSKLAVVDFKEGSKIIYTVLIIKSISPKLKIIVIAPDTEVEAHLINLRMNIEVINPAALTAIQIGKYL
;
A
#
# COMPACT_ATOMS: atom_id res chain seq x y z
N MET A 1 -6.32 -17.20 -1.41
CA MET A 1 -5.16 -16.27 -1.34
C MET A 1 -4.20 -16.62 -2.47
N ARG A 2 -4.02 -15.73 -3.45
CA ARG A 2 -3.00 -15.96 -4.50
C ARG A 2 -1.66 -15.53 -3.92
N VAL A 3 -0.74 -16.50 -3.72
CA VAL A 3 0.64 -16.20 -3.33
C VAL A 3 1.24 -15.33 -4.45
N PRO A 4 1.79 -14.15 -4.16
CA PRO A 4 2.35 -13.30 -5.20
C PRO A 4 3.50 -14.06 -5.90
N PHE A 5 3.54 -13.98 -7.24
CA PHE A 5 4.51 -14.66 -8.09
C PHE A 5 5.96 -14.50 -7.59
N LEU A 6 6.31 -13.32 -7.10
CA LEU A 6 7.62 -13.04 -6.51
C LEU A 6 7.96 -13.94 -5.31
N VAL A 7 7.02 -14.22 -4.41
CA VAL A 7 7.25 -15.08 -3.25
C VAL A 7 7.57 -16.51 -3.70
N LEU A 8 6.89 -16.99 -4.74
CA LEU A 8 7.15 -18.31 -5.31
C LEU A 8 8.53 -18.39 -5.96
N VAL A 9 8.95 -17.35 -6.69
CA VAL A 9 10.30 -17.27 -7.29
C VAL A 9 11.39 -17.30 -6.21
N TYR A 10 11.24 -16.52 -5.12
CA TYR A 10 12.22 -16.53 -4.03
C TYR A 10 12.25 -17.85 -3.26
N ALA A 11 11.10 -18.47 -3.02
CA ALA A 11 11.04 -19.78 -2.38
C ALA A 11 11.75 -20.84 -3.24
N ALA A 12 11.54 -20.82 -4.56
CA ALA A 12 12.23 -21.70 -5.49
C ALA A 12 13.75 -21.43 -5.53
N SER A 13 14.17 -20.15 -5.48
CA SER A 13 15.58 -19.79 -5.46
C SER A 13 16.29 -20.25 -4.17
N ILE A 14 15.64 -20.12 -3.01
CA ILE A 14 16.17 -20.65 -1.75
C ILE A 14 16.32 -22.16 -1.82
N LEU A 15 15.29 -22.86 -2.29
CA LEU A 15 15.33 -24.30 -2.45
C LEU A 15 16.47 -24.74 -3.39
N ALA A 16 16.64 -24.05 -4.51
CA ALA A 16 17.71 -24.33 -5.47
C ALA A 16 19.11 -24.17 -4.83
N VAL A 17 19.32 -23.12 -4.03
CA VAL A 17 20.59 -22.89 -3.32
C VAL A 17 20.84 -23.95 -2.25
N LEU A 18 19.80 -24.35 -1.50
CA LEU A 18 19.92 -25.43 -0.52
C LEU A 18 20.25 -26.75 -1.18
N LEU A 19 19.62 -27.07 -2.29
CA LEU A 19 19.94 -28.28 -3.07
C LEU A 19 21.36 -28.21 -3.63
N PHE A 20 21.74 -27.11 -4.26
CA PHE A 20 23.09 -26.90 -4.79
C PHE A 20 24.16 -27.07 -3.70
N GLY A 21 23.97 -26.42 -2.55
CA GLY A 21 24.89 -26.53 -1.42
C GLY A 21 24.96 -27.94 -0.85
N THR A 22 23.80 -28.60 -0.69
CA THR A 22 23.74 -29.95 -0.14
C THR A 22 24.41 -31.00 -1.07
N PHE A 23 24.03 -31.00 -2.33
CA PHE A 23 24.60 -31.98 -3.29
C PHE A 23 26.07 -31.67 -3.58
N GLY A 24 26.47 -30.41 -3.66
CA GLY A 24 27.85 -30.03 -3.84
C GLY A 24 28.74 -30.45 -2.67
N THR A 25 28.31 -30.17 -1.44
CA THR A 25 29.02 -30.59 -0.21
C THR A 25 29.11 -32.11 -0.14
N TYR A 26 28.04 -32.81 -0.41
CA TYR A 26 28.03 -34.29 -0.47
C TYR A 26 29.02 -34.82 -1.50
N TYR A 27 29.01 -34.31 -2.73
CA TYR A 27 29.91 -34.72 -3.80
C TYR A 27 31.40 -34.49 -3.44
N PHE A 28 31.73 -33.26 -3.02
CA PHE A 28 33.11 -32.94 -2.66
C PHE A 28 33.60 -33.67 -1.43
N SER A 29 32.75 -33.91 -0.41
CA SER A 29 33.14 -34.66 0.79
C SER A 29 33.53 -36.11 0.47
N HIS A 30 32.88 -36.76 -0.49
CA HIS A 30 33.19 -38.10 -0.93
C HIS A 30 34.45 -38.16 -1.81
N ASN A 31 34.88 -37.01 -2.37
CA ASN A 31 36.12 -36.88 -3.16
C ASN A 31 37.25 -36.23 -2.35
N ASN A 32 37.28 -36.41 -1.04
CA ASN A 32 38.31 -35.89 -0.14
C ASN A 32 38.42 -34.36 -0.16
N GLY A 33 37.35 -33.67 -0.52
CA GLY A 33 37.30 -32.19 -0.55
C GLY A 33 37.04 -31.55 0.80
N PHE A 34 36.51 -32.30 1.78
CA PHE A 34 36.24 -31.86 3.13
C PHE A 34 36.99 -32.69 4.16
N ASN A 35 37.12 -32.18 5.37
CA ASN A 35 37.77 -32.83 6.50
C ASN A 35 37.08 -34.14 6.94
N THR A 36 35.82 -34.34 6.57
CA THR A 36 35.04 -35.56 6.84
C THR A 36 34.12 -35.90 5.69
N LYS A 37 33.77 -37.18 5.55
CA LYS A 37 32.70 -37.63 4.64
C LYS A 37 31.35 -37.32 5.23
N THR A 38 30.52 -36.63 4.50
CA THR A 38 29.19 -36.20 4.97
C THR A 38 28.08 -37.08 4.40
N SER A 39 27.04 -37.33 5.18
CA SER A 39 25.76 -37.81 4.69
C SER A 39 25.00 -36.65 4.00
N LEU A 40 23.89 -36.94 3.30
CA LEU A 40 23.03 -35.88 2.75
C LEU A 40 22.50 -34.95 3.83
N LEU A 41 22.14 -35.49 5.00
CA LEU A 41 21.68 -34.68 6.13
C LEU A 41 22.79 -33.76 6.66
N SER A 42 24.00 -34.31 6.84
CA SER A 42 25.16 -33.52 7.28
C SER A 42 25.58 -32.47 6.24
N SER A 43 25.40 -32.73 4.95
CA SER A 43 25.65 -31.76 3.88
C SER A 43 24.60 -30.65 3.87
N LEU A 44 23.32 -30.97 4.11
CA LEU A 44 22.27 -29.97 4.30
C LEU A 44 22.53 -29.09 5.54
N TYR A 45 22.88 -29.73 6.65
CA TYR A 45 23.27 -29.04 7.88
C TYR A 45 24.42 -28.05 7.62
N PHE A 46 25.51 -28.48 6.98
CA PHE A 46 26.63 -27.62 6.58
C PHE A 46 26.15 -26.42 5.75
N THR A 47 25.30 -26.68 4.74
CA THR A 47 24.77 -25.65 3.85
C THR A 47 23.96 -24.61 4.65
N VAL A 48 23.07 -25.04 5.51
CA VAL A 48 22.25 -24.14 6.36
C VAL A 48 23.13 -23.36 7.32
N VAL A 49 24.04 -24.00 8.02
CA VAL A 49 24.95 -23.35 8.99
C VAL A 49 25.86 -22.33 8.29
N THR A 50 26.32 -22.62 7.08
CA THR A 50 27.14 -21.70 6.28
C THR A 50 26.34 -20.50 5.77
N LEU A 51 25.18 -20.72 5.20
CA LEU A 51 24.31 -19.65 4.68
C LEU A 51 23.71 -18.77 5.78
N SER A 52 23.47 -19.33 6.97
CA SER A 52 23.02 -18.57 8.16
C SER A 52 24.17 -17.83 8.87
N THR A 53 25.39 -17.91 8.35
CA THR A 53 26.61 -17.26 8.91
C THR A 53 27.01 -17.75 10.30
N VAL A 54 26.50 -18.90 10.75
CA VAL A 54 26.85 -19.48 12.07
C VAL A 54 28.25 -20.11 12.05
N GLY A 55 28.55 -20.97 11.06
CA GLY A 55 29.87 -21.49 10.79
C GLY A 55 30.54 -22.22 11.96
N TYR A 56 29.95 -23.32 12.46
CA TYR A 56 30.50 -24.05 13.62
C TYR A 56 31.95 -24.61 13.39
N GLY A 57 32.36 -24.77 12.11
CA GLY A 57 33.73 -25.25 11.80
C GLY A 57 33.94 -26.76 12.00
N ASP A 58 32.90 -27.53 12.18
CA ASP A 58 32.91 -28.99 12.30
C ASP A 58 33.08 -29.69 10.93
N ILE A 59 32.52 -29.11 9.88
CA ILE A 59 32.68 -29.53 8.48
C ILE A 59 33.36 -28.38 7.73
N VAL A 60 34.58 -28.64 7.21
CA VAL A 60 35.38 -27.59 6.54
C VAL A 60 35.96 -28.07 5.22
N PRO A 61 36.00 -27.25 4.16
CA PRO A 61 36.64 -27.59 2.89
C PRO A 61 38.15 -27.60 3.04
N VAL A 62 38.79 -28.68 2.63
CA VAL A 62 40.25 -28.83 2.68
C VAL A 62 40.91 -28.72 1.29
N SER A 63 40.27 -29.22 0.23
CA SER A 63 40.79 -29.12 -1.14
C SER A 63 40.52 -27.74 -1.75
N SER A 64 41.36 -27.30 -2.70
CA SER A 64 41.18 -26.04 -3.43
C SER A 64 39.83 -26.01 -4.19
N ALA A 65 39.43 -27.11 -4.79
CA ALA A 65 38.15 -27.19 -5.51
C ALA A 65 36.94 -27.02 -4.56
N ALA A 66 36.95 -27.67 -3.38
CA ALA A 66 35.91 -27.52 -2.38
C ALA A 66 35.89 -26.09 -1.79
N LYS A 67 37.03 -25.46 -1.61
CA LYS A 67 37.09 -24.03 -1.17
C LYS A 67 36.46 -23.12 -2.18
N VAL A 68 36.76 -23.27 -3.48
CA VAL A 68 36.13 -22.49 -4.55
C VAL A 68 34.62 -22.72 -4.59
N PHE A 69 34.16 -23.95 -4.47
CA PHE A 69 32.74 -24.27 -4.38
C PHE A 69 32.05 -23.54 -3.22
N VAL A 70 32.66 -23.58 -2.02
CA VAL A 70 32.10 -22.92 -0.84
C VAL A 70 32.08 -21.40 -0.99
N ILE A 71 33.11 -20.80 -1.62
CA ILE A 71 33.12 -19.38 -1.92
C ILE A 71 31.93 -19.01 -2.83
N ILE A 72 31.70 -19.77 -3.90
CA ILE A 72 30.55 -19.54 -4.80
C ILE A 72 29.25 -19.72 -4.05
N LEU A 73 29.11 -20.77 -3.25
CA LEU A 73 27.93 -21.04 -2.44
C LEU A 73 27.63 -19.86 -1.49
N ILE A 74 28.64 -19.30 -0.83
CA ILE A 74 28.47 -18.17 0.09
C ILE A 74 28.03 -16.92 -0.69
N ILE A 75 28.73 -16.54 -1.75
CA ILE A 75 28.42 -15.31 -2.50
C ILE A 75 26.99 -15.36 -3.07
N VAL A 76 26.64 -16.44 -3.76
CA VAL A 76 25.32 -16.58 -4.39
C VAL A 76 24.24 -16.85 -3.35
N GLY A 77 24.48 -17.79 -2.45
CA GLY A 77 23.50 -18.21 -1.47
C GLY A 77 23.16 -17.13 -0.44
N LEU A 78 24.19 -16.42 0.06
CA LEU A 78 23.97 -15.33 1.02
C LEU A 78 23.20 -14.16 0.39
N SER A 79 23.48 -13.83 -0.87
CA SER A 79 22.75 -12.79 -1.59
C SER A 79 21.26 -13.11 -1.71
N ILE A 80 20.92 -14.34 -2.06
CA ILE A 80 19.53 -14.83 -2.17
C ILE A 80 18.87 -14.86 -0.79
N PHE A 81 19.56 -15.37 0.22
CA PHE A 81 19.05 -15.48 1.58
C PHE A 81 18.74 -14.09 2.18
N LEU A 82 19.65 -13.13 2.10
CA LEU A 82 19.45 -11.77 2.60
C LEU A 82 18.29 -11.06 1.88
N THR A 83 18.17 -11.24 0.57
CA THR A 83 17.06 -10.68 -0.20
C THR A 83 15.72 -11.27 0.26
N ALA A 84 15.65 -12.57 0.49
CA ALA A 84 14.44 -13.24 0.99
C ALA A 84 14.04 -12.75 2.39
N VAL A 85 15.00 -12.63 3.31
CA VAL A 85 14.76 -12.09 4.66
C VAL A 85 14.24 -10.64 4.59
N THR A 86 14.82 -9.81 3.73
CA THR A 86 14.39 -8.42 3.54
C THR A 86 12.95 -8.34 3.02
N LEU A 87 12.59 -9.16 2.06
CA LEU A 87 11.23 -9.18 1.50
C LEU A 87 10.19 -9.67 2.51
N LEU A 88 10.48 -10.75 3.24
CA LEU A 88 9.59 -11.24 4.31
C LEU A 88 9.41 -10.18 5.41
N SER A 89 10.50 -9.51 5.81
CA SER A 89 10.46 -8.42 6.78
C SER A 89 9.60 -7.25 6.30
N SER A 90 9.69 -6.89 5.01
CA SER A 90 8.92 -5.79 4.42
C SER A 90 7.41 -6.09 4.38
N GLU A 91 7.00 -7.33 4.11
CA GLU A 91 5.59 -7.74 4.12
C GLU A 91 5.01 -7.71 5.54
N ILE A 92 5.75 -8.21 6.53
CA ILE A 92 5.34 -8.20 7.94
C ILE A 92 5.26 -6.75 8.45
N MET A 93 6.25 -5.92 8.10
CA MET A 93 6.30 -4.51 8.51
C MET A 93 5.17 -3.70 7.87
N ASN A 94 4.90 -3.88 6.57
CA ASN A 94 3.81 -3.22 5.88
C ASN A 94 2.43 -3.59 6.44
N SER A 95 2.22 -4.83 6.85
CA SER A 95 0.95 -5.27 7.46
C SER A 95 0.74 -4.70 8.87
N ARG A 96 1.80 -4.61 9.68
CA ARG A 96 1.75 -4.02 11.03
C ARG A 96 1.65 -2.48 10.99
N ILE A 97 2.42 -1.84 10.11
CA ILE A 97 2.35 -0.37 9.92
C ILE A 97 0.98 0.03 9.36
N LYS A 98 0.38 -0.74 8.44
CA LYS A 98 -1.00 -0.49 7.97
C LYS A 98 -2.02 -0.55 9.11
N LYS A 99 -1.91 -1.49 10.04
CA LYS A 99 -2.80 -1.55 11.23
C LYS A 99 -2.57 -0.36 12.17
N LEU A 100 -1.33 -0.09 12.54
CA LEU A 100 -0.98 1.00 13.48
C LEU A 100 -1.28 2.38 12.89
N SER A 101 -0.92 2.64 11.63
CA SER A 101 -1.25 3.90 10.98
C SER A 101 -2.76 4.06 10.75
N GLY A 102 -3.49 2.97 10.51
CA GLY A 102 -4.95 2.99 10.44
C GLY A 102 -5.61 3.31 11.77
N GLU A 103 -5.12 2.78 12.89
CA GLU A 103 -5.65 3.07 14.23
C GLU A 103 -5.31 4.49 14.71
N ILE A 104 -4.09 4.97 14.48
CA ILE A 104 -3.67 6.34 14.79
C ILE A 104 -4.44 7.32 13.92
N SER A 105 -4.53 7.09 12.62
CA SER A 105 -5.32 7.88 11.68
C SER A 105 -6.82 7.90 12.06
N TYR A 106 -7.36 6.77 12.54
CA TYR A 106 -8.73 6.67 13.04
C TYR A 106 -8.95 7.54 14.29
N LEU A 107 -8.05 7.47 15.27
CA LEU A 107 -8.14 8.29 16.48
C LEU A 107 -8.02 9.79 16.14
N GLU A 108 -7.09 10.18 15.29
CA GLU A 108 -6.94 11.54 14.81
C GLU A 108 -8.16 12.02 14.01
N SER A 109 -8.76 11.19 13.16
CA SER A 109 -9.95 11.55 12.37
C SER A 109 -11.19 11.72 13.24
N LYS A 110 -11.34 10.91 14.28
CA LYS A 110 -12.45 10.97 15.24
C LYS A 110 -12.32 12.16 16.19
N LEU A 111 -11.10 12.54 16.55
CA LEU A 111 -10.78 13.72 17.38
C LEU A 111 -10.76 15.01 16.56
N SER A 112 -10.52 14.94 15.26
CA SER A 112 -10.49 16.09 14.37
C SER A 112 -11.90 16.52 13.98
N LYS A 113 -12.42 17.56 14.60
CA LYS A 113 -13.63 18.24 14.15
C LYS A 113 -13.31 18.94 12.83
N ALA A 114 -13.61 18.31 11.70
CA ALA A 114 -13.50 18.93 10.39
C ALA A 114 -14.83 19.60 10.01
N ASP A 115 -14.78 20.84 9.60
CA ASP A 115 -15.95 21.53 9.05
C ASP A 115 -16.28 21.01 7.65
N VAL A 116 -15.26 20.62 6.88
CA VAL A 116 -15.38 20.15 5.51
C VAL A 116 -14.68 18.80 5.34
N ILE A 117 -15.37 17.82 4.76
CA ILE A 117 -14.80 16.51 4.41
C ILE A 117 -14.74 16.41 2.88
N LEU A 118 -13.55 16.25 2.34
CA LEU A 118 -13.27 16.10 0.91
C LEU A 118 -13.04 14.62 0.62
N ILE A 119 -13.81 14.03 -0.28
CA ILE A 119 -13.76 12.60 -0.59
C ILE A 119 -13.37 12.43 -2.06
N GLY A 120 -12.25 11.75 -2.28
CA GLY A 120 -11.55 11.69 -3.55
C GLY A 120 -10.45 12.76 -3.65
N THR A 121 -9.42 12.45 -4.42
CA THR A 121 -8.22 13.27 -4.61
C THR A 121 -8.05 13.64 -6.07
N ASP A 122 -9.14 14.02 -6.72
CA ASP A 122 -9.09 14.63 -8.04
C ASP A 122 -8.86 16.14 -7.92
N PHE A 123 -8.68 16.79 -9.05
CA PHE A 123 -8.13 18.15 -9.12
C PHE A 123 -8.88 19.16 -8.26
N THR A 124 -10.22 19.11 -8.28
CA THR A 124 -11.06 20.11 -7.58
C THR A 124 -10.90 19.99 -6.06
N ASN A 125 -10.92 18.77 -5.52
CA ASN A 125 -10.76 18.55 -4.08
C ASN A 125 -9.34 18.91 -3.59
N ILE A 126 -8.30 18.67 -4.39
CA ILE A 126 -6.93 19.07 -4.04
C ILE A 126 -6.83 20.60 -4.00
N ALA A 127 -7.32 21.28 -5.02
CA ALA A 127 -7.32 22.75 -5.07
C ALA A 127 -8.14 23.35 -3.92
N LEU A 128 -9.31 22.77 -3.59
CA LEU A 128 -10.13 23.19 -2.47
C LEU A 128 -9.42 22.97 -1.13
N ALA A 129 -8.72 21.86 -0.96
CA ALA A 129 -7.94 21.59 0.24
C ALA A 129 -6.82 22.63 0.46
N GLU A 130 -6.16 23.07 -0.62
CA GLU A 130 -5.16 24.15 -0.57
C GLU A 130 -5.77 25.49 -0.14
N ILE A 131 -6.95 25.83 -0.69
CA ILE A 131 -7.68 27.05 -0.30
C ILE A 131 -8.06 26.98 1.17
N LEU A 132 -8.69 25.89 1.61
CA LEU A 132 -9.11 25.69 2.99
C LEU A 132 -7.93 25.76 3.98
N LYS A 133 -6.77 25.20 3.57
CA LYS A 133 -5.52 25.28 4.33
C LYS A 133 -5.05 26.72 4.48
N LYS A 134 -5.03 27.50 3.39
CA LYS A 134 -4.63 28.93 3.40
C LYS A 134 -5.57 29.77 4.29
N GLU A 135 -6.85 29.46 4.29
CA GLU A 135 -7.85 30.14 5.11
C GLU A 135 -7.91 29.65 6.57
N GLY A 136 -7.08 28.69 6.96
CA GLY A 136 -7.07 28.12 8.31
C GLY A 136 -8.34 27.33 8.68
N LYS A 137 -9.14 26.92 7.69
CA LYS A 137 -10.36 26.14 7.90
C LYS A 137 -10.05 24.69 8.17
N LYS A 138 -10.85 24.05 9.02
CA LYS A 138 -10.68 22.65 9.39
C LYS A 138 -11.28 21.73 8.32
N TYR A 139 -10.44 20.96 7.66
CA TYR A 139 -10.85 20.00 6.64
C TYR A 139 -10.15 18.65 6.82
N LEU A 140 -10.73 17.63 6.20
CA LEU A 140 -10.13 16.31 6.01
C LEU A 140 -10.22 15.94 4.53
N LEU A 141 -9.17 15.38 3.96
CA LEU A 141 -9.15 14.80 2.63
C LEU A 141 -9.05 13.28 2.76
N ILE A 142 -9.90 12.53 2.05
CA ILE A 142 -10.00 11.06 2.13
C ILE A 142 -9.72 10.48 0.76
N THR A 143 -8.86 9.45 0.70
CA THR A 143 -8.57 8.69 -0.52
C THR A 143 -8.21 7.24 -0.20
N SER A 144 -8.55 6.32 -1.11
CA SER A 144 -8.10 4.93 -1.05
C SER A 144 -6.65 4.76 -1.53
N ASP A 145 -6.11 5.73 -2.28
CA ASP A 145 -4.74 5.70 -2.80
C ASP A 145 -3.72 6.16 -1.75
N LYS A 146 -3.04 5.19 -1.15
CA LYS A 146 -2.00 5.45 -0.15
C LYS A 146 -0.85 6.30 -0.69
N SER A 147 -0.42 6.08 -1.94
CA SER A 147 0.69 6.82 -2.54
C SER A 147 0.35 8.30 -2.70
N LYS A 148 -0.89 8.59 -3.16
CA LYS A 148 -1.41 9.96 -3.23
C LYS A 148 -1.53 10.59 -1.84
N ALA A 149 -2.06 9.85 -0.85
CA ALA A 149 -2.17 10.34 0.51
C ALA A 149 -0.82 10.73 1.12
N ASP A 150 0.19 9.87 0.97
CA ASP A 150 1.54 10.14 1.45
C ASP A 150 2.16 11.38 0.78
N LYS A 151 1.95 11.56 -0.53
CA LYS A 151 2.41 12.73 -1.28
C LYS A 151 1.71 14.02 -0.80
N LEU A 152 0.40 13.99 -0.64
CA LEU A 152 -0.39 15.15 -0.21
C LEU A 152 -0.07 15.53 1.24
N ASN A 153 0.14 14.55 2.13
CA ASN A 153 0.58 14.80 3.50
C ASN A 153 1.96 15.47 3.56
N LYS A 154 2.91 15.06 2.69
CA LYS A 154 4.21 15.74 2.57
C LYS A 154 4.09 17.20 2.12
N GLN A 155 3.04 17.54 1.34
CA GLN A 155 2.69 18.91 0.96
C GLN A 155 1.93 19.66 2.08
N GLY A 156 1.68 18.98 3.20
CA GLY A 156 0.97 19.52 4.35
C GLY A 156 -0.55 19.61 4.16
N LEU A 157 -1.12 18.80 3.25
CA LEU A 157 -2.56 18.63 3.11
C LEU A 157 -3.01 17.42 3.96
N LYS A 158 -3.90 17.66 4.91
CA LYS A 158 -4.34 16.64 5.88
C LYS A 158 -5.17 15.55 5.20
N THR A 159 -4.51 14.46 4.80
CA THR A 159 -5.09 13.40 3.99
C THR A 159 -5.08 12.06 4.74
N PHE A 160 -6.20 11.34 4.69
CA PHE A 160 -6.41 10.05 5.34
C PHE A 160 -6.66 8.96 4.29
N VAL A 161 -6.14 7.76 4.57
CA VAL A 161 -6.36 6.59 3.71
C VAL A 161 -7.57 5.83 4.21
N ALA A 162 -8.61 5.75 3.37
CA ALA A 162 -9.81 4.95 3.62
C ALA A 162 -10.45 4.56 2.28
N ASP A 163 -11.18 3.44 2.26
CA ASP A 163 -11.97 3.06 1.09
C ASP A 163 -13.24 3.93 1.03
N GLU A 164 -13.29 4.81 0.04
CA GLU A 164 -14.38 5.77 -0.17
C GLU A 164 -15.71 5.08 -0.53
N THR A 165 -15.65 3.80 -0.92
CA THR A 165 -16.81 2.95 -1.23
C THR A 165 -17.19 1.99 -0.10
N SER A 166 -16.50 2.07 1.04
CA SER A 166 -16.77 1.25 2.22
C SER A 166 -17.51 2.03 3.30
N LYS A 167 -18.74 1.60 3.62
CA LYS A 167 -19.52 2.21 4.71
C LYS A 167 -18.79 2.09 6.06
N SER A 168 -18.12 0.95 6.32
CA SER A 168 -17.35 0.73 7.55
C SER A 168 -16.18 1.70 7.68
N ASP A 169 -15.52 2.03 6.56
CA ASP A 169 -14.40 2.94 6.55
C ASP A 169 -14.85 4.40 6.66
N LEU A 170 -15.85 4.80 5.89
CA LEU A 170 -16.38 6.17 5.98
C LEU A 170 -17.03 6.45 7.33
N SER A 171 -17.64 5.46 8.00
CA SER A 171 -18.22 5.64 9.35
C SER A 171 -17.18 5.98 10.43
N LYS A 172 -15.89 5.81 10.14
CA LYS A 172 -14.79 6.21 11.04
C LYS A 172 -14.62 7.72 11.11
N PHE A 173 -15.13 8.46 10.13
CA PHE A 173 -15.04 9.92 10.06
C PHE A 173 -16.28 10.58 10.64
N ASN A 174 -16.11 11.79 11.18
CA ASN A 174 -17.18 12.48 11.92
C ASN A 174 -18.11 13.28 11.00
N PHE A 175 -18.78 12.62 10.05
CA PHE A 175 -19.74 13.25 9.14
C PHE A 175 -20.90 13.96 9.85
N LYS A 176 -21.30 13.49 11.05
CA LYS A 176 -22.44 14.06 11.78
C LYS A 176 -22.18 15.49 12.28
N ASN A 177 -20.93 15.82 12.55
CA ASN A 177 -20.53 17.14 13.06
C ASN A 177 -19.88 18.01 11.99
N SER A 178 -19.76 17.53 10.77
CA SER A 178 -19.26 18.31 9.65
C SER A 178 -20.39 19.13 9.01
N LYS A 179 -20.02 20.26 8.41
CA LYS A 179 -20.97 21.18 7.75
C LYS A 179 -21.17 20.80 6.28
N LEU A 180 -20.15 20.24 5.65
CA LEU A 180 -20.12 19.99 4.23
C LEU A 180 -19.27 18.74 3.92
N ALA A 181 -19.73 17.94 2.94
CA ALA A 181 -18.91 16.94 2.26
C ALA A 181 -18.81 17.31 0.78
N VAL A 182 -17.62 17.13 0.17
CA VAL A 182 -17.41 17.32 -1.27
C VAL A 182 -16.92 16.01 -1.84
N VAL A 183 -17.58 15.50 -2.87
CA VAL A 183 -17.26 14.24 -3.55
C VAL A 183 -16.73 14.56 -4.93
N ASP A 184 -15.49 14.14 -5.22
CA ASP A 184 -14.79 14.43 -6.48
C ASP A 184 -14.06 13.18 -6.97
N PHE A 185 -14.65 12.51 -7.97
CA PHE A 185 -14.10 11.35 -8.66
C PHE A 185 -14.33 11.47 -10.16
N LYS A 186 -13.46 10.84 -10.96
CA LYS A 186 -13.66 10.71 -12.41
C LYS A 186 -14.73 9.70 -12.78
N GLU A 187 -14.97 8.71 -11.93
CA GLU A 187 -15.90 7.62 -12.17
C GLU A 187 -17.27 7.91 -11.57
N GLY A 188 -18.28 8.07 -12.42
CA GLY A 188 -19.65 8.43 -12.01
C GLY A 188 -20.30 7.39 -11.08
N SER A 189 -20.09 6.09 -11.32
CA SER A 189 -20.58 5.01 -10.46
C SER A 189 -20.05 5.13 -9.04
N LYS A 190 -18.78 5.45 -8.89
CA LYS A 190 -18.13 5.66 -7.60
C LYS A 190 -18.70 6.87 -6.87
N ILE A 191 -18.99 7.95 -7.59
CA ILE A 191 -19.64 9.14 -7.05
C ILE A 191 -20.98 8.77 -6.43
N ILE A 192 -21.86 8.14 -7.22
CA ILE A 192 -23.23 7.78 -6.79
C ILE A 192 -23.18 6.90 -5.55
N TYR A 193 -22.35 5.86 -5.58
CA TYR A 193 -22.23 4.92 -4.47
C TYR A 193 -21.72 5.59 -3.18
N THR A 194 -20.70 6.43 -3.29
CA THR A 194 -20.14 7.20 -2.16
C THR A 194 -21.17 8.15 -1.56
N VAL A 195 -21.93 8.86 -2.40
CA VAL A 195 -23.02 9.76 -1.94
C VAL A 195 -24.08 8.99 -1.16
N LEU A 196 -24.52 7.82 -1.67
CA LEU A 196 -25.47 6.95 -0.98
C LEU A 196 -24.98 6.53 0.40
N ILE A 197 -23.72 6.14 0.51
CA ILE A 197 -23.09 5.79 1.79
C ILE A 197 -23.10 6.97 2.75
N ILE A 198 -22.63 8.15 2.31
CA ILE A 198 -22.59 9.34 3.17
C ILE A 198 -23.97 9.71 3.65
N LYS A 199 -24.98 9.69 2.79
CA LYS A 199 -26.39 9.93 3.17
C LYS A 199 -26.92 8.89 4.16
N SER A 200 -26.48 7.62 4.05
CA SER A 200 -26.83 6.59 5.04
C SER A 200 -26.18 6.81 6.41
N ILE A 201 -25.02 7.49 6.48
CA ILE A 201 -24.31 7.82 7.73
C ILE A 201 -24.83 9.12 8.32
N SER A 202 -25.04 10.13 7.49
CA SER A 202 -25.47 11.49 7.89
C SER A 202 -26.48 12.05 6.88
N PRO A 203 -27.79 11.75 7.04
CA PRO A 203 -28.82 12.14 6.08
C PRO A 203 -28.97 13.66 5.88
N LYS A 204 -28.67 14.44 6.93
CA LYS A 204 -28.82 15.90 6.92
C LYS A 204 -27.59 16.66 6.41
N LEU A 205 -26.46 15.96 6.20
CA LEU A 205 -25.23 16.61 5.76
C LEU A 205 -25.42 17.19 4.34
N LYS A 206 -25.03 18.45 4.17
CA LYS A 206 -24.93 19.04 2.84
C LYS A 206 -23.80 18.37 2.08
N ILE A 207 -24.09 17.90 0.85
CA ILE A 207 -23.10 17.28 -0.02
C ILE A 207 -23.03 18.07 -1.31
N ILE A 208 -21.83 18.44 -1.71
CA ILE A 208 -21.52 18.94 -3.05
C ILE A 208 -20.86 17.81 -3.83
N VAL A 209 -21.29 17.59 -5.04
CA VAL A 209 -20.75 16.58 -5.94
C VAL A 209 -20.15 17.26 -7.15
N ILE A 210 -18.91 16.94 -7.45
CA ILE A 210 -18.26 17.39 -8.69
C ILE A 210 -18.58 16.36 -9.77
N ALA A 211 -19.40 16.72 -10.73
CA ALA A 211 -19.76 15.85 -11.83
C ALA A 211 -18.68 15.93 -12.92
N PRO A 212 -18.12 14.78 -13.37
CA PRO A 212 -17.08 14.78 -14.40
C PRO A 212 -17.63 15.14 -15.79
N ASP A 213 -18.92 14.90 -16.03
CA ASP A 213 -19.61 15.13 -17.29
C ASP A 213 -21.11 15.42 -17.07
N THR A 214 -21.80 15.76 -18.16
CA THR A 214 -23.23 16.10 -18.16
C THR A 214 -24.14 14.89 -17.94
N GLU A 215 -23.71 13.69 -18.29
CA GLU A 215 -24.49 12.46 -18.10
C GLU A 215 -24.56 12.11 -16.59
N VAL A 216 -23.43 12.12 -15.90
CA VAL A 216 -23.37 11.92 -14.45
C VAL A 216 -24.12 13.03 -13.71
N GLU A 217 -24.01 14.29 -14.17
CA GLU A 217 -24.77 15.42 -13.62
C GLU A 217 -26.27 15.17 -13.69
N ALA A 218 -26.79 14.78 -14.87
CA ALA A 218 -28.21 14.49 -15.06
C ALA A 218 -28.69 13.33 -14.18
N HIS A 219 -27.92 12.26 -14.08
CA HIS A 219 -28.22 11.12 -13.20
C HIS A 219 -28.31 11.53 -11.73
N LEU A 220 -27.35 12.33 -11.25
CA LEU A 220 -27.32 12.79 -9.86
C LEU A 220 -28.49 13.71 -9.51
N ILE A 221 -28.89 14.61 -10.41
CA ILE A 221 -30.06 15.50 -10.25
C ILE A 221 -31.35 14.66 -10.17
N ASN A 222 -31.47 13.63 -11.01
CA ASN A 222 -32.65 12.75 -11.04
C ASN A 222 -32.83 11.90 -9.76
N LEU A 223 -31.77 11.67 -8.96
CA LEU A 223 -31.87 10.96 -7.69
C LEU A 223 -32.66 11.72 -6.62
N ARG A 224 -33.02 12.98 -6.85
CA ARG A 224 -33.76 13.86 -5.92
C ARG A 224 -33.23 13.84 -4.48
N MET A 225 -31.96 13.61 -4.32
CA MET A 225 -31.28 13.69 -3.03
C MET A 225 -30.99 15.18 -2.71
N ASN A 226 -30.94 15.51 -1.44
CA ASN A 226 -30.50 16.84 -1.03
C ASN A 226 -28.98 16.97 -1.21
N ILE A 227 -28.54 17.11 -2.47
CA ILE A 227 -27.15 17.29 -2.92
C ILE A 227 -27.10 18.47 -3.89
N GLU A 228 -25.98 19.14 -3.92
CA GLU A 228 -25.65 20.16 -4.91
C GLU A 228 -24.68 19.58 -5.90
N VAL A 229 -24.98 19.64 -7.19
CA VAL A 229 -24.14 19.08 -8.26
C VAL A 229 -23.46 20.24 -8.98
N ILE A 230 -22.16 20.15 -9.14
CA ILE A 230 -21.34 21.15 -9.84
C ILE A 230 -20.62 20.44 -10.97
N ASN A 231 -20.80 20.94 -12.19
CA ASN A 231 -20.05 20.54 -13.37
C ASN A 231 -18.98 21.59 -13.69
N PRO A 232 -17.70 21.36 -13.41
CA PRO A 232 -16.64 22.34 -13.63
C PRO A 232 -16.49 22.76 -15.09
N ALA A 233 -16.69 21.80 -16.02
CA ALA A 233 -16.58 22.08 -17.43
C ALA A 233 -17.67 23.04 -17.92
N ALA A 234 -18.92 22.83 -17.46
CA ALA A 234 -20.03 23.73 -17.76
C ALA A 234 -19.81 25.13 -17.19
N LEU A 235 -19.38 25.21 -15.91
CA LEU A 235 -19.06 26.50 -15.27
C LEU A 235 -17.93 27.23 -16.03
N THR A 236 -16.89 26.53 -16.42
CA THR A 236 -15.77 27.10 -17.17
C THR A 236 -16.21 27.60 -18.53
N ALA A 237 -17.05 26.84 -19.25
CA ALA A 237 -17.59 27.27 -20.54
C ALA A 237 -18.44 28.55 -20.42
N ILE A 238 -19.31 28.62 -19.40
CA ILE A 238 -20.11 29.83 -19.10
C ILE A 238 -19.19 31.02 -18.81
N GLN A 239 -18.11 30.79 -18.08
CA GLN A 239 -17.19 31.87 -17.73
C GLN A 239 -16.40 32.37 -18.93
N ILE A 240 -15.96 31.49 -19.81
CA ILE A 240 -15.29 31.84 -21.07
C ILE A 240 -16.27 32.60 -21.99
N GLY A 241 -17.51 32.16 -22.11
CA GLY A 241 -18.54 32.80 -22.92
C GLY A 241 -18.85 34.25 -22.54
N LYS A 242 -18.47 34.68 -21.32
CA LYS A 242 -18.61 36.11 -20.91
C LYS A 242 -17.53 37.04 -21.53
N TYR A 243 -16.50 36.47 -22.14
CA TYR A 243 -15.43 37.21 -22.81
C TYR A 243 -15.62 37.29 -24.33
N LEU A 244 -16.64 36.64 -24.88
CA LEU A 244 -17.05 36.69 -26.29
C LEU A 244 -18.15 37.69 -26.51
#